data_31ce934be3ccacc6f62c4b33489619ea
#
_entry.id   31ce934be3ccacc6f62c4b33489619ea
#
_cell.length_a   1.000
_cell.length_b   1.000
_cell.length_c   1.000
_cell.angle_alpha   90.00
_cell.angle_beta   90.00
_cell.angle_gamma   90.00
#
_symmetry.space_group_name_H-M   'P 1'
#
loop_
_entity.id
_entity.type
_entity.pdbx_description
1 polymer ?
#
loop_
_entity_poly.entity_id
_entity_poly.type
_entity_poly.pdbx_seq_one_letter_code
_entity_poly.pdbx_strand_id
1 'polypeptide(L)'
;MRKGVNNNNKVFVYEPQKYLYKLLVNNINQNNLQDKIIPHNSEVFCYNGIGKMNDTTLDVETNNNGIVLNRYTTEQHIYCNFGGVPLGNGGEEINLTTIDDMNIEDIGYIHCDAQGSENFIFSKGTNTIKKCRPLILYENKELYGNHFYDNICKSYSEYKEESIFDIKIYCMDILGYSKYIDKFNNGIDTLLIP
;
A
#
# COMPACT_ATOMS: atom_id res chain seq x y z
N MET A 1 -6.14 -23.65 -19.53
CA MET A 1 -4.69 -23.87 -19.68
C MET A 1 -3.97 -22.59 -19.33
N ARG A 2 -3.25 -22.52 -18.20
CA ARG A 2 -2.36 -21.38 -17.90
C ARG A 2 -1.20 -21.45 -18.90
N LYS A 3 -1.05 -20.43 -19.75
CA LYS A 3 0.15 -20.23 -20.54
C LYS A 3 1.33 -20.15 -19.58
N GLY A 4 2.42 -20.83 -19.91
CA GLY A 4 3.61 -20.94 -19.07
C GLY A 4 4.10 -19.57 -18.62
N VAL A 5 4.69 -19.55 -17.43
CA VAL A 5 5.30 -18.36 -16.80
C VAL A 5 6.28 -17.76 -17.81
N ASN A 6 5.92 -16.61 -18.35
CA ASN A 6 6.79 -15.86 -19.25
C ASN A 6 7.94 -15.31 -18.41
N ASN A 7 9.19 -15.64 -18.74
CA ASN A 7 10.37 -15.18 -17.98
C ASN A 7 10.58 -13.65 -17.98
N ASN A 8 9.68 -12.90 -18.61
CA ASN A 8 9.71 -11.45 -18.71
C ASN A 8 8.81 -10.72 -17.70
N ASN A 9 8.24 -11.42 -16.71
CA ASN A 9 7.42 -10.77 -15.69
C ASN A 9 8.23 -9.75 -14.91
N LYS A 10 7.69 -8.54 -14.78
CA LYS A 10 8.25 -7.44 -14.01
C LYS A 10 7.49 -7.32 -12.69
N VAL A 11 8.18 -6.81 -11.68
CA VAL A 11 7.59 -6.37 -10.41
C VAL A 11 7.65 -4.85 -10.39
N PHE A 12 6.51 -4.20 -10.31
CA PHE A 12 6.39 -2.76 -10.12
C PHE A 12 6.27 -2.51 -8.63
N VAL A 13 7.14 -1.67 -8.08
CA VAL A 13 7.17 -1.37 -6.64
C VAL A 13 7.03 0.14 -6.45
N TYR A 14 6.09 0.52 -5.61
CA TYR A 14 5.79 1.92 -5.29
C TYR A 14 6.23 2.19 -3.85
N GLU A 15 7.12 3.16 -3.66
CA GLU A 15 7.61 3.62 -2.36
C GLU A 15 7.61 5.15 -2.35
N PRO A 16 6.71 5.77 -1.58
CA PRO A 16 6.56 7.22 -1.59
C PRO A 16 7.72 7.96 -0.92
N GLN A 17 8.25 7.42 0.18
CA GLN A 17 9.27 8.08 0.98
C GLN A 17 10.63 8.10 0.24
N LYS A 18 11.15 9.28 -0.05
CA LYS A 18 12.40 9.45 -0.83
C LYS A 18 13.61 8.71 -0.24
N TYR A 19 13.66 8.65 1.09
CA TYR A 19 14.76 7.93 1.76
C TYR A 19 14.65 6.42 1.54
N LEU A 20 13.47 5.83 1.78
CA LEU A 20 13.24 4.40 1.59
C LEU A 20 13.34 4.00 0.12
N TYR A 21 12.85 4.85 -0.79
CA TYR A 21 13.01 4.64 -2.22
C TYR A 21 14.49 4.54 -2.64
N LYS A 22 15.36 5.41 -2.10
CA LYS A 22 16.82 5.30 -2.35
C LYS A 22 17.40 3.98 -1.85
N LEU A 23 16.96 3.51 -0.68
CA LEU A 23 17.38 2.21 -0.15
C LEU A 23 16.88 1.07 -1.04
N LEU A 24 15.63 1.12 -1.49
CA LEU A 24 15.04 0.16 -2.42
C LEU A 24 15.86 0.08 -3.71
N VAL A 25 16.16 1.22 -4.34
CA VAL A 25 16.97 1.28 -5.58
C VAL A 25 18.36 0.70 -5.35
N ASN A 26 19.01 1.03 -4.23
CA ASN A 26 20.31 0.47 -3.88
C ASN A 26 20.25 -1.06 -3.73
N ASN A 27 19.23 -1.58 -3.06
CA ASN A 27 19.04 -3.02 -2.89
C ASN A 27 18.81 -3.72 -4.23
N ILE A 28 18.01 -3.13 -5.12
CA ILE A 28 17.79 -3.65 -6.48
C ILE A 28 19.12 -3.74 -7.23
N ASN A 29 19.94 -2.68 -7.17
CA ASN A 29 21.23 -2.61 -7.85
C ASN A 29 22.24 -3.63 -7.30
N GLN A 30 22.36 -3.73 -5.98
CA GLN A 30 23.29 -4.65 -5.31
C GLN A 30 22.97 -6.12 -5.62
N ASN A 31 21.69 -6.43 -5.86
CA ASN A 31 21.24 -7.79 -6.18
C ASN A 31 21.08 -8.07 -7.67
N ASN A 32 21.46 -7.15 -8.56
CA ASN A 32 21.32 -7.25 -10.02
C ASN A 32 19.89 -7.56 -10.47
N LEU A 33 18.90 -6.87 -9.87
CA LEU A 33 17.46 -7.08 -10.13
C LEU A 33 16.83 -6.00 -11.02
N GLN A 34 17.61 -5.11 -11.64
CA GLN A 34 17.13 -3.97 -12.44
C GLN A 34 16.27 -4.43 -13.64
N ASP A 35 16.57 -5.62 -14.16
CA ASP A 35 15.78 -6.21 -15.24
C ASP A 35 14.46 -6.86 -14.79
N LYS A 36 14.23 -6.96 -13.48
CA LYS A 36 13.06 -7.61 -12.89
C LYS A 36 12.16 -6.65 -12.12
N ILE A 37 12.74 -5.67 -11.44
CA ILE A 37 12.03 -4.76 -10.54
C ILE A 37 12.10 -3.34 -11.09
N ILE A 38 10.93 -2.71 -11.22
CA ILE A 38 10.78 -1.33 -11.66
C ILE A 38 10.28 -0.51 -10.46
N PRO A 39 11.17 0.23 -9.80
CA PRO A 39 10.79 1.05 -8.66
C PRO A 39 10.22 2.40 -9.09
N HIS A 40 9.18 2.86 -8.40
CA HIS A 40 8.55 4.17 -8.57
C HIS A 40 8.57 4.93 -7.25
N ASN A 41 9.04 6.20 -7.28
CA ASN A 41 8.98 7.06 -6.10
C ASN A 41 7.65 7.82 -6.09
N SER A 42 6.60 7.13 -5.75
CA SER A 42 5.24 7.63 -5.61
C SER A 42 4.42 6.71 -4.72
N GLU A 43 3.37 7.26 -4.13
CA GLU A 43 2.31 6.48 -3.49
C GLU A 43 1.23 6.17 -4.54
N VAL A 44 0.60 5.01 -4.38
CA VAL A 44 -0.63 4.69 -5.09
C VAL A 44 -1.80 5.18 -4.26
N PHE A 45 -2.68 5.99 -4.85
CA PHE A 45 -3.80 6.58 -4.13
C PHE A 45 -5.03 6.72 -5.03
N CYS A 46 -6.01 7.54 -4.64
CA CYS A 46 -7.25 7.71 -5.40
C CYS A 46 -7.22 8.88 -6.40
N TYR A 47 -6.11 9.59 -6.53
CA TYR A 47 -5.93 10.65 -7.54
C TYR A 47 -4.45 10.81 -7.92
N ASN A 48 -4.21 11.44 -9.07
CA ASN A 48 -2.86 11.83 -9.50
C ASN A 48 -2.55 13.24 -9.01
N GLY A 49 -1.39 13.43 -8.40
CA GLY A 49 -1.00 14.74 -7.91
C GLY A 49 0.10 14.70 -6.87
N ILE A 50 0.05 15.66 -5.97
CA ILE A 50 0.97 15.75 -4.83
C ILE A 50 0.17 15.50 -3.55
N GLY A 51 0.67 14.58 -2.75
CA GLY A 51 0.20 14.31 -1.40
C GLY A 51 1.29 14.59 -0.37
N LYS A 52 0.98 14.26 0.87
CA LYS A 52 1.95 14.33 1.97
C LYS A 52 1.91 13.05 2.78
N MET A 53 3.07 12.63 3.25
CA MET A 53 3.17 11.64 4.30
C MET A 53 2.68 12.25 5.62
N ASN A 54 2.33 11.41 6.56
CA ASN A 54 2.15 11.87 7.92
C ASN A 54 3.50 12.25 8.54
N ASP A 55 3.47 13.04 9.61
CA ASP A 55 4.69 13.28 10.38
C ASP A 55 5.15 11.95 11.00
N THR A 56 6.45 11.64 10.89
CA THR A 56 7.06 10.41 11.41
C THR A 56 6.86 10.19 12.91
N THR A 57 6.42 11.22 13.63
CA THR A 57 6.09 11.15 15.06
C THR A 57 4.85 10.31 15.36
N LEU A 58 4.00 9.96 14.37
CA LEU A 58 2.76 9.25 14.63
C LEU A 58 2.92 7.75 14.82
N ASP A 59 3.96 7.15 14.26
CA ASP A 59 4.27 5.73 14.47
C ASP A 59 5.10 5.48 15.75
N VAL A 60 5.22 6.50 16.55
CA VAL A 60 6.12 6.54 17.68
C VAL A 60 5.38 7.04 18.91
N GLU A 61 5.19 6.19 19.91
CA GLU A 61 4.70 6.64 21.20
C GLU A 61 5.72 7.61 21.81
N THR A 62 5.32 8.86 21.99
CA THR A 62 6.11 9.83 22.75
C THR A 62 5.73 9.74 24.22
N ASN A 63 6.72 9.62 25.09
CA ASN A 63 6.50 9.85 26.51
C ASN A 63 6.32 11.37 26.80
N ASN A 64 5.92 11.71 28.04
CA ASN A 64 5.70 13.09 28.48
C ASN A 64 6.93 14.02 28.32
N ASN A 65 8.09 13.53 27.93
CA ASN A 65 9.32 14.28 27.69
C ASN A 65 9.67 14.41 26.19
N GLY A 66 8.76 14.05 25.28
CA GLY A 66 9.00 14.10 23.83
C GLY A 66 9.96 13.02 23.32
N ILE A 67 10.29 12.02 24.13
CA ILE A 67 11.13 10.91 23.72
C ILE A 67 10.23 9.88 23.01
N VAL A 68 10.64 9.59 21.81
CA VAL A 68 10.00 8.62 20.93
C VAL A 68 10.20 7.20 21.47
N LEU A 69 9.11 6.54 21.86
CA LEU A 69 9.13 5.15 22.32
C LEU A 69 8.58 4.25 21.20
N ASN A 70 9.37 3.32 20.73
CA ASN A 70 8.90 2.30 19.81
C ASN A 70 8.27 1.13 20.60
N ARG A 71 7.14 0.59 20.13
CA ARG A 71 6.45 -0.59 20.71
C ARG A 71 7.33 -1.83 20.86
N TYR A 72 8.48 -1.87 20.22
CA TYR A 72 9.32 -3.06 20.11
C TYR A 72 10.66 -2.96 20.83
N THR A 73 10.92 -1.92 21.64
CA THR A 73 12.18 -1.84 22.36
C THR A 73 12.06 -2.30 23.80
N THR A 74 12.68 -3.39 24.09
CA THR A 74 13.32 -3.66 25.38
C THR A 74 14.70 -3.01 25.31
N GLU A 75 14.95 -1.95 26.07
CA GLU A 75 16.24 -1.29 26.26
C GLU A 75 16.71 -0.30 25.17
N GLN A 76 16.55 1.00 25.46
CA GLN A 76 17.34 2.19 25.05
C GLN A 76 17.74 2.40 23.55
N HIS A 77 17.21 1.68 22.60
CA HIS A 77 17.40 1.96 21.18
C HIS A 77 16.12 2.51 20.57
N ILE A 78 16.19 3.73 20.01
CA ILE A 78 15.10 4.34 19.26
C ILE A 78 15.09 3.70 17.86
N TYR A 79 14.19 2.78 17.62
CA TYR A 79 13.92 2.27 16.28
C TYR A 79 12.64 2.95 15.75
N CYS A 80 12.78 3.79 14.73
CA CYS A 80 11.62 4.30 14.01
C CYS A 80 11.21 3.26 12.97
N ASN A 81 9.93 2.88 12.95
CA ASN A 81 9.38 2.09 11.85
C ASN A 81 9.07 3.02 10.68
N PHE A 82 10.06 3.33 9.87
CA PHE A 82 9.90 4.20 8.70
C PHE A 82 8.99 3.60 7.63
N GLY A 83 8.81 2.28 7.62
CA GLY A 83 7.91 1.60 6.69
C GLY A 83 6.44 1.68 7.07
N GLY A 84 6.13 2.02 8.32
CA GLY A 84 4.77 2.14 8.84
C GLY A 84 4.20 3.57 8.84
N VAL A 85 4.72 4.48 8.02
CA VAL A 85 4.23 5.88 7.98
C VAL A 85 3.11 6.01 6.95
N PRO A 86 1.87 6.34 7.38
CA PRO A 86 0.73 6.52 6.47
C PRO A 86 0.77 7.87 5.76
N LEU A 87 -0.15 8.06 4.82
CA LEU A 87 -0.48 9.37 4.28
C LEU A 87 -1.05 10.31 5.36
N GLY A 88 -0.83 11.61 5.21
CA GLY A 88 -1.30 12.63 6.16
C GLY A 88 -0.98 14.06 5.73
N ASN A 89 -0.77 14.96 6.70
CA ASN A 89 -0.64 16.40 6.45
C ASN A 89 0.72 17.00 6.86
N GLY A 90 1.55 16.30 7.60
CA GLY A 90 2.70 16.92 8.30
C GLY A 90 4.06 16.59 7.70
N GLY A 91 4.19 15.50 6.95
CA GLY A 91 5.46 14.96 6.49
C GLY A 91 5.90 15.44 5.10
N GLU A 92 6.76 14.65 4.46
CA GLU A 92 7.31 15.03 3.15
C GLU A 92 6.25 15.03 2.05
N GLU A 93 6.44 15.91 1.07
CA GLU A 93 5.64 15.91 -0.15
C GLU A 93 6.06 14.75 -1.07
N ILE A 94 5.05 14.03 -1.56
CA ILE A 94 5.20 12.84 -2.40
C ILE A 94 4.32 12.94 -3.63
N ASN A 95 4.71 12.21 -4.68
CA ASN A 95 3.87 12.03 -5.86
C ASN A 95 2.81 10.96 -5.58
N LEU A 96 1.60 11.19 -6.11
CA LEU A 96 0.50 10.25 -6.07
C LEU A 96 0.13 9.79 -7.48
N THR A 97 -0.26 8.53 -7.61
CA THR A 97 -0.79 7.94 -8.85
C THR A 97 -1.92 6.98 -8.54
N THR A 98 -2.75 6.65 -9.53
CA THR A 98 -3.81 5.64 -9.38
C THR A 98 -3.42 4.32 -10.03
N ILE A 99 -4.04 3.20 -9.61
CA ILE A 99 -3.83 1.89 -10.27
C ILE A 99 -4.20 1.98 -11.76
N ASP A 100 -5.31 2.65 -12.09
CA ASP A 100 -5.78 2.72 -13.47
C ASP A 100 -4.85 3.54 -14.37
N ASP A 101 -4.12 4.52 -13.82
CA ASP A 101 -3.19 5.37 -14.58
C ASP A 101 -1.76 4.79 -14.69
N MET A 102 -1.46 3.70 -13.99
CA MET A 102 -0.18 2.99 -14.17
C MET A 102 -0.02 2.42 -15.59
N ASN A 103 -1.12 2.25 -16.32
CA ASN A 103 -1.13 1.69 -17.68
C ASN A 103 -0.42 0.33 -17.81
N ILE A 104 -0.50 -0.51 -16.78
CA ILE A 104 0.04 -1.87 -16.81
C ILE A 104 -1.01 -2.79 -17.40
N GLU A 105 -0.68 -3.44 -18.51
CA GLU A 105 -1.67 -4.18 -19.30
C GLU A 105 -2.00 -5.58 -18.76
N ASP A 106 -1.07 -6.21 -18.05
CA ASP A 106 -1.20 -7.60 -17.59
C ASP A 106 -0.69 -7.72 -16.16
N ILE A 107 -1.59 -7.51 -15.19
CA ILE A 107 -1.30 -7.64 -13.77
C ILE A 107 -1.81 -9.00 -13.30
N GLY A 108 -0.91 -9.88 -12.90
CA GLY A 108 -1.26 -11.18 -12.32
C GLY A 108 -1.40 -11.19 -10.81
N TYR A 109 -0.76 -10.24 -10.12
CA TYR A 109 -0.76 -10.16 -8.66
C TYR A 109 -0.61 -8.71 -8.20
N ILE A 110 -1.37 -8.34 -7.17
CA ILE A 110 -1.24 -7.07 -6.44
C ILE A 110 -1.02 -7.41 -4.96
N HIS A 111 0.03 -6.84 -4.36
CA HIS A 111 0.20 -6.79 -2.92
C HIS A 111 0.09 -5.34 -2.47
N CYS A 112 -0.82 -5.07 -1.56
CA CYS A 112 -1.09 -3.73 -1.05
C CYS A 112 -1.05 -3.75 0.49
N ASP A 113 -0.02 -3.14 1.04
CA ASP A 113 0.18 -2.85 2.45
C ASP A 113 0.56 -1.37 2.51
N ALA A 114 -0.45 -0.52 2.66
CA ALA A 114 -0.34 0.93 2.47
C ALA A 114 -0.84 1.71 3.71
N GLN A 115 -0.75 1.07 4.87
CA GLN A 115 -0.97 1.69 6.18
C GLN A 115 -2.30 2.45 6.26
N GLY A 116 -3.39 1.79 5.79
CA GLY A 116 -4.76 2.31 5.85
C GLY A 116 -5.25 3.05 4.60
N SER A 117 -4.43 3.13 3.53
CA SER A 117 -4.83 3.74 2.24
C SER A 117 -5.55 2.78 1.29
N GLU A 118 -5.68 1.50 1.62
CA GLU A 118 -6.10 0.43 0.71
C GLU A 118 -7.43 0.72 0.01
N ASN A 119 -8.45 1.23 0.74
CA ASN A 119 -9.75 1.57 0.17
C ASN A 119 -9.62 2.65 -0.90
N PHE A 120 -8.86 3.71 -0.63
CA PHE A 120 -8.59 4.79 -1.57
C PHE A 120 -7.87 4.27 -2.81
N ILE A 121 -6.85 3.44 -2.63
CA ILE A 121 -6.05 2.84 -3.70
C ILE A 121 -6.93 2.04 -4.65
N PHE A 122 -7.71 1.11 -4.10
CA PHE A 122 -8.52 0.22 -4.91
C PHE A 122 -9.72 0.89 -5.56
N SER A 123 -10.23 2.00 -5.01
CA SER A 123 -11.34 2.75 -5.59
C SER A 123 -11.05 3.25 -7.01
N LYS A 124 -9.79 3.56 -7.32
CA LYS A 124 -9.29 4.03 -8.62
C LYS A 124 -8.41 2.99 -9.33
N GLY A 125 -8.72 1.71 -9.11
CA GLY A 125 -8.12 0.56 -9.77
C GLY A 125 -9.15 -0.34 -10.44
N THR A 126 -10.42 0.03 -10.42
CA THR A 126 -11.52 -0.84 -10.82
C THR A 126 -11.47 -1.28 -12.28
N ASN A 127 -11.02 -0.42 -13.20
CA ASN A 127 -10.88 -0.75 -14.61
C ASN A 127 -9.76 -1.77 -14.82
N THR A 128 -8.61 -1.53 -14.22
CA THR A 128 -7.45 -2.44 -14.29
C THR A 128 -7.74 -3.79 -13.63
N ILE A 129 -8.33 -3.78 -12.44
CA ILE A 129 -8.70 -5.01 -11.73
C ILE A 129 -9.73 -5.82 -12.51
N LYS A 130 -10.75 -5.16 -13.09
CA LYS A 130 -11.75 -5.81 -13.95
C LYS A 130 -11.11 -6.43 -15.19
N LYS A 131 -10.18 -5.73 -15.84
CA LYS A 131 -9.47 -6.20 -17.05
C LYS A 131 -8.54 -7.36 -16.74
N CYS A 132 -7.69 -7.22 -15.73
CA CYS A 132 -6.60 -8.14 -15.45
C CYS A 132 -7.00 -9.30 -14.53
N ARG A 133 -8.00 -9.10 -13.66
CA ARG A 133 -8.43 -10.08 -12.64
C ARG A 133 -7.24 -10.65 -11.84
N PRO A 134 -6.42 -9.79 -11.21
CA PRO A 134 -5.24 -10.26 -10.49
C PRO A 134 -5.61 -11.01 -9.22
N LEU A 135 -4.72 -11.85 -8.73
CA LEU A 135 -4.71 -12.25 -7.32
C LEU A 135 -4.39 -11.01 -6.49
N ILE A 136 -5.18 -10.71 -5.44
CA ILE A 136 -4.98 -9.52 -4.61
C ILE A 136 -4.73 -9.94 -3.17
N LEU A 137 -3.60 -9.52 -2.60
CA LEU A 137 -3.30 -9.59 -1.17
C LEU A 137 -3.24 -8.17 -0.63
N TYR A 138 -4.02 -7.87 0.40
CA TYR A 138 -4.02 -6.54 0.99
C TYR A 138 -4.20 -6.58 2.50
N GLU A 139 -3.62 -5.58 3.19
CA GLU A 139 -3.83 -5.37 4.61
C GLU A 139 -5.27 -4.89 4.85
N ASN A 140 -6.02 -5.65 5.66
CA ASN A 140 -7.42 -5.36 5.88
C ASN A 140 -7.62 -4.60 7.19
N LYS A 141 -7.97 -3.31 7.08
CA LYS A 141 -8.21 -2.43 8.23
C LYS A 141 -9.20 -2.97 9.26
N GLU A 142 -10.18 -3.76 8.82
CA GLU A 142 -11.18 -4.35 9.73
C GLU A 142 -10.56 -5.41 10.65
N LEU A 143 -9.42 -5.98 10.25
CA LEU A 143 -8.74 -7.03 11.00
C LEU A 143 -7.71 -6.49 11.98
N TYR A 144 -7.10 -5.31 11.73
CA TYR A 144 -6.03 -4.81 12.60
C TYR A 144 -6.30 -3.45 13.26
N GLY A 145 -7.36 -2.77 12.86
CA GLY A 145 -7.79 -1.50 13.46
C GLY A 145 -7.72 -0.30 12.52
N ASN A 146 -8.35 0.81 12.94
CA ASN A 146 -8.66 1.93 12.06
C ASN A 146 -7.75 3.16 12.27
N HIS A 147 -6.73 3.09 13.12
CA HIS A 147 -5.99 4.30 13.53
C HIS A 147 -5.38 5.07 12.36
N PHE A 148 -4.68 4.41 11.47
CA PHE A 148 -4.10 5.05 10.28
C PHE A 148 -5.17 5.50 9.29
N TYR A 149 -6.14 4.64 9.03
CA TYR A 149 -7.28 4.94 8.17
C TYR A 149 -8.04 6.20 8.63
N ASP A 150 -8.33 6.33 9.92
CA ASP A 150 -9.03 7.49 10.46
C ASP A 150 -8.24 8.80 10.26
N ASN A 151 -6.92 8.74 10.37
CA ASN A 151 -6.04 9.88 10.11
C ASN A 151 -6.02 10.26 8.62
N ILE A 152 -5.98 9.28 7.72
CA ILE A 152 -6.06 9.51 6.28
C ILE A 152 -7.41 10.13 5.92
N CYS A 153 -8.52 9.59 6.43
CA CYS A 153 -9.86 10.15 6.21
C CYS A 153 -10.00 11.61 6.67
N LYS A 154 -9.31 12.00 7.75
CA LYS A 154 -9.29 13.39 8.20
C LYS A 154 -8.46 14.28 7.27
N SER A 155 -7.32 13.78 6.81
CA SER A 155 -6.38 14.51 5.96
C SER A 155 -6.89 14.68 4.52
N TYR A 156 -7.67 13.73 4.05
CA TYR A 156 -8.23 13.64 2.69
C TYR A 156 -9.76 13.55 2.73
N SER A 157 -10.38 14.43 3.51
CA SER A 157 -11.83 14.40 3.80
C SER A 157 -12.73 14.66 2.60
N GLU A 158 -12.20 15.18 1.49
CA GLU A 158 -12.89 15.36 0.21
C GLU A 158 -13.14 14.04 -0.53
N TYR A 159 -12.39 12.98 -0.24
CA TYR A 159 -12.47 11.67 -0.90
C TYR A 159 -13.28 10.65 -0.08
N LYS A 160 -14.48 11.04 0.35
CA LYS A 160 -15.35 10.22 1.21
C LYS A 160 -15.83 8.93 0.53
N GLU A 161 -16.14 9.01 -0.76
CA GLU A 161 -16.63 7.85 -1.51
C GLU A 161 -15.51 6.82 -1.68
N GLU A 162 -14.30 7.28 -1.94
CA GLU A 162 -13.12 6.43 -2.06
C GLU A 162 -12.75 5.77 -0.73
N SER A 163 -12.92 6.49 0.38
CA SER A 163 -12.59 5.98 1.71
C SER A 163 -13.43 4.78 2.14
N ILE A 164 -14.67 4.70 1.67
CA ILE A 164 -15.60 3.60 1.99
C ILE A 164 -15.62 2.48 0.95
N PHE A 165 -14.80 2.57 -0.10
CA PHE A 165 -14.71 1.55 -1.12
C PHE A 165 -14.24 0.22 -0.52
N ASP A 166 -14.92 -0.86 -0.86
CA ASP A 166 -14.59 -2.20 -0.39
C ASP A 166 -14.19 -3.09 -1.56
N ILE A 167 -12.88 -3.38 -1.65
CA ILE A 167 -12.31 -4.20 -2.72
C ILE A 167 -12.82 -5.64 -2.65
N LYS A 168 -13.09 -6.17 -1.46
CA LYS A 168 -13.60 -7.54 -1.28
C LYS A 168 -15.01 -7.65 -1.85
N ILE A 169 -15.91 -6.72 -1.50
CA ILE A 169 -17.27 -6.66 -2.07
C ILE A 169 -17.17 -6.49 -3.58
N TYR A 170 -16.35 -5.57 -4.08
CA TYR A 170 -16.19 -5.35 -5.51
C TYR A 170 -15.74 -6.62 -6.24
N CYS A 171 -14.72 -7.30 -5.74
CA CYS A 171 -14.21 -8.52 -6.38
C CYS A 171 -15.20 -9.68 -6.28
N MET A 172 -15.80 -9.91 -5.13
CA MET A 172 -16.69 -11.05 -4.92
C MET A 172 -18.05 -10.86 -5.60
N ASP A 173 -18.71 -9.73 -5.36
CA ASP A 173 -20.11 -9.55 -5.76
C ASP A 173 -20.24 -8.97 -7.17
N ILE A 174 -19.29 -8.13 -7.61
CA ILE A 174 -19.34 -7.48 -8.92
C ILE A 174 -18.52 -8.22 -9.96
N LEU A 175 -17.31 -8.65 -9.62
CA LEU A 175 -16.42 -9.33 -10.58
C LEU A 175 -16.54 -10.85 -10.54
N GLY A 176 -17.21 -11.44 -9.56
CA GLY A 176 -17.36 -12.89 -9.42
C GLY A 176 -16.02 -13.59 -9.20
N TYR A 177 -15.23 -13.09 -8.28
CA TYR A 177 -14.04 -13.82 -7.80
C TYR A 177 -14.48 -15.11 -7.12
N SER A 178 -13.67 -16.16 -7.24
CA SER A 178 -14.09 -17.48 -6.79
C SER A 178 -14.01 -17.68 -5.29
N LYS A 179 -13.12 -16.97 -4.61
CA LYS A 179 -12.81 -17.18 -3.19
C LYS A 179 -12.09 -15.98 -2.57
N TYR A 180 -12.30 -15.81 -1.26
CA TYR A 180 -11.41 -14.98 -0.43
C TYR A 180 -10.96 -15.75 0.82
N ILE A 181 -9.84 -15.33 1.40
CA ILE A 181 -9.29 -15.85 2.65
C ILE A 181 -8.93 -14.66 3.53
N ASP A 182 -9.74 -14.41 4.55
CA ASP A 182 -9.42 -13.45 5.59
C ASP A 182 -8.40 -14.05 6.57
N LYS A 183 -7.73 -13.17 7.29
CA LYS A 183 -6.68 -13.56 8.26
C LYS A 183 -5.56 -14.40 7.63
N PHE A 184 -5.28 -14.15 6.38
CA PHE A 184 -4.11 -14.66 5.73
C PHE A 184 -2.88 -14.05 6.41
N ASN A 185 -1.78 -14.77 6.49
CA ASN A 185 -0.49 -14.21 6.94
C ASN A 185 -0.52 -13.50 8.31
N ASN A 186 -0.79 -14.21 9.40
CA ASN A 186 -0.87 -13.71 10.77
C ASN A 186 -2.14 -12.91 11.16
N GLY A 187 -3.15 -12.91 10.31
CA GLY A 187 -4.47 -12.46 10.72
C GLY A 187 -4.83 -11.01 10.40
N ILE A 188 -4.01 -10.31 9.62
CA ILE A 188 -4.26 -8.93 9.20
C ILE A 188 -4.56 -8.78 7.71
N ASP A 189 -4.16 -9.76 6.90
CA ASP A 189 -4.31 -9.68 5.45
C ASP A 189 -5.56 -10.41 4.95
N THR A 190 -6.09 -9.94 3.82
CA THR A 190 -7.12 -10.63 3.03
C THR A 190 -6.57 -10.97 1.66
N LEU A 191 -6.76 -12.22 1.24
CA LEU A 191 -6.39 -12.73 -0.08
C LEU A 191 -7.64 -12.94 -0.92
N LEU A 192 -7.72 -12.28 -2.09
CA LEU A 192 -8.80 -12.42 -3.07
C LEU A 192 -8.32 -13.24 -4.27
N ILE A 193 -9.08 -14.28 -4.63
CA ILE A 193 -8.72 -15.25 -5.68
C ILE A 193 -9.73 -15.16 -6.82
N PRO A 194 -9.30 -14.77 -8.04
CA PRO A 194 -10.18 -14.61 -9.21
C PRO A 194 -10.81 -15.92 -9.71
#